data_31b6ccd0224d56b8f0e6ccb3244af9d7
#
_entry.id   31b6ccd0224d56b8f0e6ccb3244af9d7
#
_cell.length_a   1.000
_cell.length_b   1.000
_cell.length_c   1.000
_cell.angle_alpha   90.00
_cell.angle_beta   90.00
_cell.angle_gamma   90.00
#
_symmetry.space_group_name_H-M   'P 1'
#
loop_
_entity.id
_entity.type
_entity.pdbx_description
1 polymer ?
#
loop_
_entity_poly.entity_id
_entity_poly.type
_entity_poly.pdbx_seq_one_letter_code
_entity_poly.pdbx_strand_id
1 'polypeptide(L)'
;MFTRDQVWQRLRATLAEGRPVIGAGAGTGISAKFAERGGADLILIYNSGRYRMGGHGSNAGLMPIGDANAIVMEMGEREVLPVVENTPVIAGVNGTDPTRVMDRFLGQVEAMGFSGVINFPSVGYIDGRWRQSLEATGFGYYREVEMIRRASERGLFSLAYCYDPKEAPMMAEAGVDVMVAHLGLTTGGSIGADDSFTTSLDACVEQAIETRELSEAVNPDILVVLHGGPLENPGQVDMVMRASGCPGFIGASTMERLPTEVAIENTVRGFKDIVL
;
A
#
# COMPACT_ATOMS: atom_id res chain seq x y z
N MET A 1 -15.13 -6.01 -10.21
CA MET A 1 -13.92 -5.35 -10.77
C MET A 1 -14.32 -3.99 -11.30
N PHE A 2 -13.53 -2.97 -11.01
CA PHE A 2 -13.69 -1.60 -11.53
C PHE A 2 -12.67 -1.34 -12.63
N THR A 3 -13.05 -0.63 -13.68
CA THR A 3 -12.11 -0.16 -14.68
C THR A 3 -11.27 1.00 -14.13
N ARG A 4 -10.12 1.31 -14.76
CA ARG A 4 -9.26 2.44 -14.39
C ARG A 4 -10.05 3.75 -14.29
N ASP A 5 -10.91 4.03 -15.26
CA ASP A 5 -11.75 5.25 -15.28
C ASP A 5 -12.75 5.29 -14.13
N GLN A 6 -13.36 4.15 -13.78
CA GLN A 6 -14.29 4.06 -12.65
C GLN A 6 -13.56 4.29 -11.30
N VAL A 7 -12.34 3.78 -11.16
CA VAL A 7 -11.53 4.06 -9.97
C VAL A 7 -11.22 5.57 -9.90
N TRP A 8 -10.74 6.17 -10.98
CA TRP A 8 -10.48 7.61 -11.04
C TRP A 8 -11.72 8.46 -10.76
N GLN A 9 -12.87 8.10 -11.33
CA GLN A 9 -14.13 8.81 -11.06
C GLN A 9 -14.47 8.79 -9.56
N ARG A 10 -14.27 7.66 -8.89
CA ARG A 10 -14.49 7.52 -7.46
C ARG A 10 -13.55 8.42 -6.65
N LEU A 11 -12.25 8.36 -6.91
CA LEU A 11 -11.26 9.16 -6.18
C LEU A 11 -11.51 10.66 -6.36
N ARG A 12 -11.82 11.10 -7.59
CA ARG A 12 -12.15 12.51 -7.88
C ARG A 12 -13.44 12.95 -7.19
N ALA A 13 -14.43 12.08 -7.07
CA ALA A 13 -15.66 12.39 -6.33
C ALA A 13 -15.37 12.61 -4.83
N THR A 14 -14.57 11.73 -4.20
CA THR A 14 -14.13 11.88 -2.81
C THR A 14 -13.41 13.23 -2.60
N LEU A 15 -12.47 13.59 -3.48
CA LEU A 15 -11.74 14.86 -3.39
C LEU A 15 -12.65 16.07 -3.62
N ALA A 16 -13.61 15.99 -4.54
CA ALA A 16 -14.57 17.06 -4.81
C ALA A 16 -15.52 17.34 -3.62
N GLU A 17 -15.74 16.33 -2.76
CA GLU A 17 -16.46 16.49 -1.49
C GLU A 17 -15.60 17.09 -0.37
N GLY A 18 -14.33 17.42 -0.65
CA GLY A 18 -13.38 17.93 0.34
C GLY A 18 -12.90 16.87 1.34
N ARG A 19 -13.01 15.58 0.97
CA ARG A 19 -12.56 14.46 1.79
C ARG A 19 -11.26 13.87 1.25
N PRO A 20 -10.39 13.34 2.14
CA PRO A 20 -9.16 12.67 1.70
C PRO A 20 -9.45 11.33 1.02
N VAL A 21 -8.63 10.96 0.06
CA VAL A 21 -8.61 9.59 -0.48
C VAL A 21 -8.00 8.66 0.56
N ILE A 22 -8.74 7.62 0.94
CA ILE A 22 -8.30 6.63 1.93
C ILE A 22 -8.20 5.25 1.29
N GLY A 23 -6.98 4.70 1.29
CA GLY A 23 -6.72 3.30 0.98
C GLY A 23 -6.49 2.49 2.24
N ALA A 24 -7.10 1.31 2.32
CA ALA A 24 -6.94 0.41 3.45
C ALA A 24 -6.26 -0.90 3.04
N GLY A 25 -5.09 -1.19 3.62
CA GLY A 25 -4.42 -2.47 3.49
C GLY A 25 -5.17 -3.55 4.29
N ALA A 26 -5.50 -4.67 3.66
CA ALA A 26 -6.19 -5.78 4.28
C ALA A 26 -5.42 -7.09 4.12
N GLY A 27 -5.21 -7.80 5.22
CA GLY A 27 -4.58 -9.12 5.27
C GLY A 27 -5.57 -10.27 5.41
N THR A 28 -6.86 -9.96 5.63
CA THR A 28 -7.95 -10.93 5.77
C THR A 28 -9.25 -10.38 5.19
N GLY A 29 -10.20 -11.26 4.90
CA GLY A 29 -11.52 -10.86 4.42
C GLY A 29 -12.30 -9.99 5.41
N ILE A 30 -12.16 -10.24 6.72
CA ILE A 30 -12.84 -9.42 7.73
C ILE A 30 -12.31 -7.99 7.74
N SER A 31 -11.00 -7.80 7.61
CA SER A 31 -10.40 -6.47 7.54
C SER A 31 -10.88 -5.71 6.30
N ALA A 32 -10.87 -6.36 5.14
CA ALA A 32 -11.34 -5.78 3.88
C ALA A 32 -12.81 -5.36 3.95
N LYS A 33 -13.67 -6.26 4.46
CA LYS A 33 -15.12 -5.99 4.60
C LYS A 33 -15.42 -4.78 5.49
N PHE A 34 -14.71 -4.66 6.61
CA PHE A 34 -14.95 -3.54 7.53
C PHE A 34 -14.25 -2.25 7.09
N ALA A 35 -13.14 -2.32 6.38
CA ALA A 35 -12.56 -1.16 5.73
C ALA A 35 -13.50 -0.58 4.66
N GLU A 36 -14.13 -1.42 3.82
CA GLU A 36 -15.17 -0.99 2.89
C GLU A 36 -16.33 -0.31 3.61
N ARG A 37 -16.85 -0.91 4.69
CA ARG A 37 -17.94 -0.33 5.50
C ARG A 37 -17.53 0.99 6.18
N GLY A 38 -16.25 1.15 6.48
CA GLY A 38 -15.67 2.38 6.99
C GLY A 38 -15.53 3.50 5.95
N GLY A 39 -15.80 3.19 4.68
CA GLY A 39 -15.77 4.15 3.59
C GLY A 39 -14.40 4.27 2.90
N ALA A 40 -13.55 3.25 2.97
CA ALA A 40 -12.31 3.23 2.22
C ALA A 40 -12.58 3.35 0.71
N ASP A 41 -11.78 4.17 0.02
CA ASP A 41 -11.87 4.37 -1.44
C ASP A 41 -11.20 3.22 -2.21
N LEU A 42 -10.16 2.62 -1.61
CA LEU A 42 -9.39 1.51 -2.15
C LEU A 42 -9.13 0.45 -1.07
N ILE A 43 -9.19 -0.82 -1.42
CA ILE A 43 -8.68 -1.94 -0.61
C ILE A 43 -7.41 -2.46 -1.26
N LEU A 44 -6.33 -2.56 -0.49
CA LEU A 44 -5.04 -3.06 -0.98
C LEU A 44 -4.66 -4.34 -0.27
N ILE A 45 -4.27 -5.36 -1.01
CA ILE A 45 -3.82 -6.62 -0.43
C ILE A 45 -2.37 -6.92 -0.81
N TYR A 46 -1.60 -7.30 0.19
CA TYR A 46 -0.18 -7.63 0.09
C TYR A 46 0.10 -8.96 0.79
N ASN A 47 1.15 -9.67 0.38
CA ASN A 47 1.63 -10.83 1.13
C ASN A 47 1.94 -10.48 2.60
N SER A 48 2.45 -9.26 2.86
CA SER A 48 2.70 -8.76 4.23
C SER A 48 1.44 -8.68 5.08
N GLY A 49 0.27 -8.49 4.48
CA GLY A 49 -1.01 -8.48 5.18
C GLY A 49 -1.30 -9.82 5.87
N ARG A 50 -1.06 -10.92 5.18
CA ARG A 50 -1.20 -12.27 5.75
C ARG A 50 -0.29 -12.47 6.97
N TYR A 51 0.97 -12.08 6.88
CA TYR A 51 1.91 -12.18 8.01
C TYR A 51 1.51 -11.28 9.17
N ARG A 52 1.11 -10.05 8.87
CA ARG A 52 0.66 -9.07 9.86
C ARG A 52 -0.54 -9.57 10.65
N MET A 53 -1.55 -10.11 9.98
CA MET A 53 -2.73 -10.68 10.63
C MET A 53 -2.46 -12.07 11.25
N GLY A 54 -1.36 -12.70 10.90
CA GLY A 54 -0.79 -13.85 11.61
C GLY A 54 0.00 -13.49 12.88
N GLY A 55 0.07 -12.19 13.23
CA GLY A 55 0.79 -11.73 14.44
C GLY A 55 2.29 -11.48 14.22
N HIS A 56 2.74 -11.29 12.98
CA HIS A 56 4.14 -11.04 12.64
C HIS A 56 4.35 -9.63 12.08
N GLY A 57 5.60 -9.14 12.11
CA GLY A 57 5.95 -7.84 11.52
C GLY A 57 5.74 -7.81 10.01
N SER A 58 5.30 -6.67 9.48
CA SER A 58 5.04 -6.48 8.03
C SER A 58 6.27 -6.75 7.16
N ASN A 59 7.48 -6.60 7.69
CA ASN A 59 8.74 -6.90 7.00
C ASN A 59 8.90 -8.37 6.62
N ALA A 60 8.14 -9.29 7.24
CA ALA A 60 8.07 -10.67 6.78
C ALA A 60 7.68 -10.78 5.29
N GLY A 61 6.94 -9.81 4.76
CA GLY A 61 6.58 -9.73 3.35
C GLY A 61 7.74 -9.39 2.40
N LEU A 62 8.87 -8.89 2.93
CA LEU A 62 10.09 -8.58 2.17
C LEU A 62 11.15 -9.69 2.30
N MET A 63 10.93 -10.63 3.22
CA MET A 63 11.84 -11.75 3.44
C MET A 63 11.53 -12.90 2.46
N PRO A 64 12.50 -13.81 2.21
CA PRO A 64 12.30 -14.95 1.32
C PRO A 64 11.39 -16.03 1.95
N ILE A 65 10.17 -15.63 2.32
CA ILE A 65 9.16 -16.46 2.96
C ILE A 65 7.95 -16.60 2.02
N GLY A 66 7.83 -17.74 1.39
CA GLY A 66 6.75 -18.02 0.44
C GLY A 66 6.86 -17.29 -0.91
N ASP A 67 5.87 -17.48 -1.75
CA ASP A 67 5.70 -16.81 -3.05
C ASP A 67 4.73 -15.62 -2.86
N ALA A 68 5.25 -14.40 -2.87
CA ALA A 68 4.48 -13.19 -2.62
C ALA A 68 3.30 -13.03 -3.59
N ASN A 69 3.53 -13.29 -4.87
CA ASN A 69 2.51 -13.18 -5.91
C ASN A 69 1.42 -14.25 -5.75
N ALA A 70 1.80 -15.50 -5.45
CA ALA A 70 0.82 -16.58 -5.19
C ALA A 70 -0.01 -16.31 -3.94
N ILE A 71 0.61 -15.79 -2.87
CA ILE A 71 -0.09 -15.43 -1.63
C ILE A 71 -1.17 -14.37 -1.90
N VAL A 72 -0.84 -13.31 -2.65
CA VAL A 72 -1.81 -12.24 -2.97
C VAL A 72 -2.97 -12.77 -3.83
N MET A 73 -2.67 -13.61 -4.82
CA MET A 73 -3.72 -14.24 -5.64
C MET A 73 -4.65 -15.12 -4.80
N GLU A 74 -4.10 -15.93 -3.89
CA GLU A 74 -4.90 -16.75 -2.98
C GLU A 74 -5.77 -15.91 -2.03
N MET A 75 -5.19 -14.86 -1.42
CA MET A 75 -5.94 -13.93 -0.56
C MET A 75 -7.07 -13.24 -1.33
N GLY A 76 -6.79 -12.83 -2.57
CA GLY A 76 -7.80 -12.23 -3.44
C GLY A 76 -8.96 -13.17 -3.69
N GLU A 77 -8.68 -14.38 -4.21
CA GLU A 77 -9.68 -15.35 -4.61
C GLU A 77 -10.56 -15.83 -3.46
N ARG A 78 -9.95 -16.13 -2.31
CA ARG A 78 -10.63 -16.86 -1.23
C ARG A 78 -11.11 -16.00 -0.08
N GLU A 79 -10.50 -14.83 0.13
CA GLU A 79 -10.75 -14.06 1.33
C GLU A 79 -11.34 -12.67 1.04
N VAL A 80 -10.77 -11.90 0.10
CA VAL A 80 -11.08 -10.48 -0.05
C VAL A 80 -12.15 -10.23 -1.11
N LEU A 81 -11.95 -10.69 -2.35
CA LEU A 81 -12.91 -10.46 -3.44
C LEU A 81 -14.31 -11.00 -3.17
N PRO A 82 -14.50 -12.13 -2.45
CA PRO A 82 -15.84 -12.61 -2.12
C PRO A 82 -16.62 -11.74 -1.12
N VAL A 83 -15.98 -10.83 -0.39
CA VAL A 83 -16.59 -10.05 0.71
C VAL A 83 -16.53 -8.53 0.52
N VAL A 84 -15.85 -8.06 -0.53
CA VAL A 84 -15.77 -6.64 -0.95
C VAL A 84 -16.64 -6.47 -2.18
N GLU A 85 -17.68 -5.66 -2.10
CA GLU A 85 -18.68 -5.53 -3.17
C GLU A 85 -18.53 -4.21 -3.95
N ASN A 86 -18.23 -3.11 -3.25
CA ASN A 86 -18.38 -1.76 -3.77
C ASN A 86 -17.07 -0.94 -3.77
N THR A 87 -15.94 -1.56 -3.43
CA THR A 87 -14.64 -0.87 -3.35
C THR A 87 -13.63 -1.54 -4.28
N PRO A 88 -12.87 -0.77 -5.09
CA PRO A 88 -11.80 -1.33 -5.90
C PRO A 88 -10.76 -2.06 -5.06
N VAL A 89 -10.41 -3.29 -5.44
CA VAL A 89 -9.36 -4.10 -4.79
C VAL A 89 -8.10 -4.06 -5.64
N ILE A 90 -6.98 -3.73 -5.01
CA ILE A 90 -5.67 -3.55 -5.60
C ILE A 90 -4.74 -4.67 -5.16
N ALA A 91 -4.10 -5.35 -6.10
CA ALA A 91 -3.15 -6.43 -5.84
C ALA A 91 -1.74 -5.89 -5.63
N GLY A 92 -1.08 -6.27 -4.53
CA GLY A 92 0.37 -6.12 -4.39
C GLY A 92 1.09 -7.10 -5.30
N VAL A 93 1.93 -6.59 -6.19
CA VAL A 93 2.67 -7.39 -7.17
C VAL A 93 4.16 -7.27 -6.94
N ASN A 94 4.82 -8.40 -6.73
CA ASN A 94 6.27 -8.48 -6.76
C ASN A 94 6.77 -8.36 -8.22
N GLY A 95 7.08 -7.14 -8.64
CA GLY A 95 7.53 -6.84 -10.01
C GLY A 95 8.90 -7.43 -10.35
N THR A 96 9.71 -7.78 -9.35
CA THR A 96 11.05 -8.37 -9.53
C THR A 96 11.03 -9.91 -9.59
N ASP A 97 9.86 -10.56 -9.53
CA ASP A 97 9.74 -12.01 -9.55
C ASP A 97 10.26 -12.60 -10.88
N PRO A 98 11.39 -13.32 -10.87
CA PRO A 98 11.98 -13.88 -12.09
C PRO A 98 11.27 -15.13 -12.59
N THR A 99 10.37 -15.69 -11.79
CA THR A 99 9.67 -16.96 -12.09
C THR A 99 8.39 -16.73 -12.88
N ARG A 100 8.00 -15.47 -13.08
CA ARG A 100 6.76 -15.08 -13.80
C ARG A 100 7.06 -14.31 -15.07
N VAL A 101 6.32 -14.61 -16.11
CA VAL A 101 6.18 -13.72 -17.26
C VAL A 101 5.20 -12.62 -16.85
N MET A 102 5.72 -11.46 -16.47
CA MET A 102 4.95 -10.41 -15.79
C MET A 102 3.69 -10.00 -16.55
N ASP A 103 3.76 -9.86 -17.85
CA ASP A 103 2.59 -9.50 -18.68
C ASP A 103 1.46 -10.54 -18.59
N ARG A 104 1.79 -11.83 -18.58
CA ARG A 104 0.81 -12.91 -18.37
C ARG A 104 0.24 -12.90 -16.95
N PHE A 105 1.09 -12.61 -15.97
CA PHE A 105 0.67 -12.52 -14.57
C PHE A 105 -0.29 -11.36 -14.33
N LEU A 106 -0.05 -10.19 -14.91
CA LEU A 106 -0.96 -9.06 -14.88
C LEU A 106 -2.33 -9.41 -15.51
N GLY A 107 -2.33 -10.19 -16.59
CA GLY A 107 -3.58 -10.73 -17.15
C GLY A 107 -4.33 -11.69 -16.21
N GLN A 108 -3.63 -12.45 -15.39
CA GLN A 108 -4.27 -13.29 -14.35
C GLN A 108 -4.85 -12.44 -13.21
N VAL A 109 -4.15 -11.40 -12.78
CA VAL A 109 -4.63 -10.44 -11.77
C VAL A 109 -5.92 -9.77 -12.25
N GLU A 110 -5.95 -9.31 -13.49
CA GLU A 110 -7.13 -8.73 -14.12
C GLU A 110 -8.30 -9.73 -14.21
N ALA A 111 -8.04 -10.93 -14.73
CA ALA A 111 -9.04 -11.98 -14.88
C ALA A 111 -9.65 -12.45 -13.55
N MET A 112 -8.90 -12.36 -12.45
CA MET A 112 -9.40 -12.68 -11.11
C MET A 112 -10.37 -11.61 -10.56
N GLY A 113 -10.35 -10.39 -11.10
CA GLY A 113 -11.28 -9.33 -10.70
C GLY A 113 -10.64 -8.20 -9.88
N PHE A 114 -9.33 -8.16 -9.76
CA PHE A 114 -8.63 -7.00 -9.22
C PHE A 114 -8.82 -5.78 -10.12
N SER A 115 -8.93 -4.62 -9.51
CA SER A 115 -9.12 -3.36 -10.24
C SER A 115 -7.80 -2.67 -10.59
N GLY A 116 -6.71 -3.12 -9.99
CA GLY A 116 -5.40 -2.53 -10.21
C GLY A 116 -4.29 -3.23 -9.44
N VAL A 117 -3.10 -2.64 -9.51
CA VAL A 117 -1.87 -3.17 -8.92
C VAL A 117 -1.07 -2.11 -8.15
N ILE A 118 -0.20 -2.58 -7.24
CA ILE A 118 0.82 -1.77 -6.57
C ILE A 118 2.11 -2.58 -6.43
N ASN A 119 3.28 -1.94 -6.52
CA ASN A 119 4.59 -2.59 -6.41
C ASN A 119 4.92 -2.98 -4.97
N PHE A 120 4.42 -4.11 -4.52
CA PHE A 120 4.79 -4.67 -3.22
C PHE A 120 4.79 -6.20 -3.25
N PRO A 121 5.81 -6.89 -2.70
CA PRO A 121 7.04 -6.37 -2.07
C PRO A 121 7.92 -5.57 -3.04
N SER A 122 8.68 -4.61 -2.51
CA SER A 122 9.50 -3.69 -3.30
C SER A 122 10.96 -3.72 -2.88
N VAL A 123 11.86 -3.70 -3.84
CA VAL A 123 13.30 -3.50 -3.60
C VAL A 123 13.62 -2.04 -3.27
N GLY A 124 12.70 -1.11 -3.53
CA GLY A 124 12.80 0.29 -3.16
C GLY A 124 12.99 0.50 -1.64
N TYR A 125 12.50 -0.42 -0.81
CA TYR A 125 12.68 -0.39 0.64
C TYR A 125 14.05 -0.93 1.11
N ILE A 126 14.83 -1.49 0.20
CA ILE A 126 16.15 -2.09 0.48
C ILE A 126 17.24 -1.07 0.15
N ASP A 127 18.23 -0.93 1.02
CA ASP A 127 19.36 -0.01 0.86
C ASP A 127 20.73 -0.71 0.82
N GLY A 128 21.79 0.09 0.80
CA GLY A 128 23.17 -0.34 0.95
C GLY A 128 23.63 -1.37 -0.08
N ARG A 129 24.57 -2.25 0.35
CA ARG A 129 25.19 -3.25 -0.53
C ARG A 129 24.18 -4.26 -1.09
N TRP A 130 23.13 -4.55 -0.36
CA TRP A 130 22.12 -5.50 -0.82
C TRP A 130 21.30 -4.91 -1.97
N ARG A 131 20.88 -3.66 -1.86
CA ARG A 131 20.22 -2.95 -2.98
C ARG A 131 21.13 -2.91 -4.21
N GLN A 132 22.40 -2.54 -4.05
CA GLN A 132 23.37 -2.49 -5.16
C GLN A 132 23.50 -3.85 -5.85
N SER A 133 23.55 -4.95 -5.08
CA SER A 133 23.60 -6.30 -5.62
C SER A 133 22.36 -6.66 -6.43
N LEU A 134 21.17 -6.32 -5.93
CA LEU A 134 19.91 -6.55 -6.64
C LEU A 134 19.86 -5.78 -7.97
N GLU A 135 20.25 -4.51 -7.96
CA GLU A 135 20.34 -3.71 -9.19
C GLU A 135 21.30 -4.30 -10.21
N ALA A 136 22.49 -4.74 -9.78
CA ALA A 136 23.52 -5.29 -10.63
C ALA A 136 23.18 -6.68 -11.18
N THR A 137 22.24 -7.42 -10.57
CA THR A 137 21.91 -8.81 -10.94
C THR A 137 20.53 -8.97 -11.59
N GLY A 138 19.87 -7.86 -11.94
CA GLY A 138 18.62 -7.90 -12.68
C GLY A 138 17.36 -7.97 -11.80
N PHE A 139 17.48 -7.67 -10.50
CA PHE A 139 16.38 -7.58 -9.53
C PHE A 139 16.13 -6.14 -9.04
N GLY A 140 16.55 -5.16 -9.83
CA GLY A 140 16.47 -3.76 -9.44
C GLY A 140 15.06 -3.16 -9.53
N TYR A 141 14.92 -1.96 -8.98
CA TYR A 141 13.67 -1.20 -8.94
C TYR A 141 13.09 -0.93 -10.34
N TYR A 142 13.93 -0.85 -11.36
CA TYR A 142 13.49 -0.72 -12.74
C TYR A 142 12.52 -1.83 -13.20
N ARG A 143 12.56 -3.03 -12.59
CA ARG A 143 11.59 -4.10 -12.86
C ARG A 143 10.19 -3.76 -12.36
N GLU A 144 10.11 -3.07 -11.24
CA GLU A 144 8.84 -2.58 -10.70
C GLU A 144 8.30 -1.45 -11.58
N VAL A 145 9.17 -0.54 -12.02
CA VAL A 145 8.81 0.50 -13.00
C VAL A 145 8.26 -0.11 -14.29
N GLU A 146 8.90 -1.16 -14.81
CA GLU A 146 8.42 -1.87 -15.99
C GLU A 146 7.09 -2.60 -15.74
N MET A 147 6.88 -3.15 -14.55
CA MET A 147 5.61 -3.77 -14.17
C MET A 147 4.48 -2.71 -14.15
N ILE A 148 4.72 -1.53 -13.57
CA ILE A 148 3.75 -0.43 -13.58
C ILE A 148 3.47 0.05 -15.01
N ARG A 149 4.48 0.19 -15.87
CA ARG A 149 4.29 0.53 -17.28
C ARG A 149 3.36 -0.44 -18.00
N ARG A 150 3.59 -1.74 -17.83
CA ARG A 150 2.74 -2.80 -18.42
C ARG A 150 1.32 -2.77 -17.87
N ALA A 151 1.15 -2.49 -16.57
CA ALA A 151 -0.16 -2.33 -15.98
C ALA A 151 -0.92 -1.14 -16.59
N SER A 152 -0.24 0.00 -16.76
CA SER A 152 -0.79 1.19 -17.40
C SER A 152 -1.18 0.95 -18.88
N GLU A 153 -0.31 0.29 -19.66
CA GLU A 153 -0.58 -0.09 -21.06
C GLU A 153 -1.77 -1.05 -21.19
N ARG A 154 -2.04 -1.88 -20.18
CA ARG A 154 -3.21 -2.77 -20.12
C ARG A 154 -4.50 -2.04 -19.68
N GLY A 155 -4.41 -0.79 -19.24
CA GLY A 155 -5.54 -0.06 -18.67
C GLY A 155 -5.91 -0.49 -17.24
N LEU A 156 -5.01 -1.18 -16.53
CA LEU A 156 -5.16 -1.44 -15.10
C LEU A 156 -4.83 -0.17 -14.30
N PHE A 157 -5.63 0.09 -13.26
CA PHE A 157 -5.30 1.15 -12.32
C PHE A 157 -4.02 0.80 -11.55
N SER A 158 -3.14 1.76 -11.34
CA SER A 158 -1.86 1.49 -10.73
C SER A 158 -1.49 2.48 -9.63
N LEU A 159 -0.92 1.95 -8.55
CA LEU A 159 -0.26 2.73 -7.52
C LEU A 159 1.22 2.34 -7.50
N ALA A 160 2.09 3.26 -7.05
CA ALA A 160 3.49 2.91 -6.83
C ALA A 160 3.98 3.46 -5.50
N TYR A 161 4.50 2.56 -4.66
CA TYR A 161 5.31 2.96 -3.52
C TYR A 161 6.61 3.59 -3.99
N CYS A 162 6.89 4.76 -3.48
CA CYS A 162 8.14 5.50 -3.65
C CYS A 162 8.78 5.70 -2.29
N TYR A 163 9.96 5.12 -2.10
CA TYR A 163 10.70 5.15 -0.82
C TYR A 163 11.77 6.23 -0.81
N ASP A 164 12.41 6.48 -1.94
CA ASP A 164 13.29 7.63 -2.20
C ASP A 164 12.59 8.55 -3.21
N PRO A 165 12.34 9.82 -2.89
CA PRO A 165 11.71 10.77 -3.82
C PRO A 165 12.33 10.79 -5.22
N LYS A 166 13.63 10.51 -5.34
CA LYS A 166 14.34 10.44 -6.63
C LYS A 166 13.87 9.30 -7.54
N GLU A 167 13.13 8.33 -7.01
CA GLU A 167 12.52 7.24 -7.77
C GLU A 167 11.15 7.65 -8.38
N ALA A 168 10.54 8.72 -7.87
CA ALA A 168 9.22 9.18 -8.30
C ALA A 168 9.12 9.51 -9.81
N PRO A 169 10.07 10.21 -10.44
CA PRO A 169 9.99 10.48 -11.88
C PRO A 169 9.88 9.22 -12.73
N MET A 170 10.62 8.15 -12.39
CA MET A 170 10.58 6.90 -13.16
C MET A 170 9.20 6.23 -13.12
N MET A 171 8.54 6.25 -11.96
CA MET A 171 7.18 5.71 -11.82
C MET A 171 6.14 6.59 -12.51
N ALA A 172 6.31 7.92 -12.44
CA ALA A 172 5.43 8.87 -13.15
C ALA A 172 5.55 8.71 -14.67
N GLU A 173 6.77 8.56 -15.22
CA GLU A 173 7.03 8.27 -16.64
C GLU A 173 6.46 6.90 -17.08
N ALA A 174 6.39 5.94 -16.15
CA ALA A 174 5.75 4.64 -16.40
C ALA A 174 4.22 4.72 -16.47
N GLY A 175 3.63 5.87 -16.15
CA GLY A 175 2.19 6.11 -16.24
C GLY A 175 1.41 5.62 -15.03
N VAL A 176 2.02 5.64 -13.84
CA VAL A 176 1.33 5.35 -12.58
C VAL A 176 0.19 6.34 -12.34
N ASP A 177 -0.93 5.86 -11.82
CA ASP A 177 -2.09 6.68 -11.48
C ASP A 177 -1.92 7.42 -10.14
N VAL A 178 -1.42 6.70 -9.13
CA VAL A 178 -1.25 7.23 -7.77
C VAL A 178 0.16 6.95 -7.28
N MET A 179 0.91 8.00 -6.98
CA MET A 179 2.18 7.90 -6.28
C MET A 179 1.95 7.80 -4.78
N VAL A 180 2.62 6.88 -4.11
CA VAL A 180 2.51 6.68 -2.67
C VAL A 180 3.84 6.99 -2.00
N ALA A 181 3.96 8.15 -1.37
CA ALA A 181 5.13 8.52 -0.57
C ALA A 181 5.22 7.60 0.66
N HIS A 182 6.18 6.68 0.66
CA HIS A 182 6.38 5.72 1.75
C HIS A 182 7.32 6.28 2.81
N LEU A 183 6.76 6.71 3.93
CA LEU A 183 7.44 7.45 5.00
C LEU A 183 8.10 6.56 6.07
N GLY A 184 8.23 5.28 5.79
CA GLY A 184 8.81 4.29 6.69
C GLY A 184 7.83 3.25 7.20
N LEU A 185 8.29 2.36 8.08
CA LEU A 185 7.43 1.39 8.77
C LEU A 185 6.48 2.09 9.72
N THR A 186 5.23 1.62 9.77
CA THR A 186 4.27 2.08 10.77
C THR A 186 4.78 1.76 12.16
N THR A 187 4.83 2.77 13.01
CA THR A 187 5.15 2.66 14.43
C THR A 187 3.93 2.17 15.23
N GLY A 188 4.08 2.02 16.54
CA GLY A 188 3.00 1.65 17.45
C GLY A 188 2.56 0.18 17.43
N GLY A 189 1.82 -0.18 18.48
CA GLY A 189 1.35 -1.54 18.71
C GLY A 189 2.46 -2.51 19.12
N SER A 190 2.15 -3.82 19.17
CA SER A 190 3.05 -4.85 19.71
C SER A 190 4.26 -5.17 18.82
N ILE A 191 4.18 -4.88 17.53
CA ILE A 191 5.19 -5.21 16.50
C ILE A 191 5.44 -4.06 15.50
N GLY A 192 5.22 -2.82 15.91
CA GLY A 192 5.60 -1.62 15.15
C GLY A 192 7.12 -1.37 15.18
N ALA A 193 7.60 -0.42 14.37
CA ALA A 193 8.97 0.07 14.48
C ALA A 193 9.17 0.73 15.85
N ASP A 194 10.33 0.53 16.46
CA ASP A 194 10.67 1.22 17.70
C ASP A 194 11.09 2.69 17.44
N ASP A 195 11.11 3.49 18.49
CA ASP A 195 11.37 4.91 18.41
C ASP A 195 12.76 5.25 17.81
N SER A 196 13.73 4.33 17.90
CA SER A 196 15.08 4.53 17.37
C SER A 196 15.14 4.48 15.84
N PHE A 197 14.10 3.91 15.21
CA PHE A 197 13.97 3.75 13.76
C PHE A 197 12.84 4.59 13.17
N THR A 198 12.28 5.52 13.95
CA THR A 198 11.13 6.31 13.54
C THR A 198 11.57 7.64 12.90
N THR A 199 11.04 7.94 11.72
CA THR A 199 11.19 9.23 11.05
C THR A 199 10.35 10.29 11.78
N SER A 200 10.87 11.52 11.95
CA SER A 200 10.09 12.62 12.51
C SER A 200 8.95 13.06 11.57
N LEU A 201 7.89 13.65 12.14
CA LEU A 201 6.78 14.18 11.32
C LEU A 201 7.25 15.26 10.33
N ASP A 202 8.21 16.12 10.74
CA ASP A 202 8.77 17.15 9.86
C ASP A 202 9.52 16.53 8.67
N ALA A 203 10.34 15.51 8.91
CA ALA A 203 11.04 14.80 7.84
C ALA A 203 10.04 14.05 6.92
N CYS A 204 8.93 13.55 7.46
CA CYS A 204 7.85 12.98 6.67
C CYS A 204 7.19 14.03 5.75
N VAL A 205 6.99 15.24 6.24
CA VAL A 205 6.46 16.36 5.43
C VAL A 205 7.43 16.71 4.30
N GLU A 206 8.72 16.86 4.61
CA GLU A 206 9.75 17.16 3.60
C GLU A 206 9.81 16.10 2.50
N GLN A 207 9.87 14.83 2.87
CA GLN A 207 9.87 13.70 1.92
C GLN A 207 8.60 13.66 1.07
N ALA A 208 7.44 13.90 1.67
CA ALA A 208 6.16 13.92 0.96
C ALA A 208 6.08 15.06 -0.06
N ILE A 209 6.56 16.27 0.30
CA ILE A 209 6.64 17.42 -0.59
C ILE A 209 7.57 17.10 -1.77
N GLU A 210 8.79 16.62 -1.50
CA GLU A 210 9.76 16.28 -2.54
C GLU A 210 9.20 15.21 -3.49
N THR A 211 8.59 14.14 -2.96
CA THR A 211 7.95 13.10 -3.77
C THR A 211 6.85 13.69 -4.66
N ARG A 212 6.02 14.57 -4.12
CA ARG A 212 4.95 15.21 -4.88
C ARG A 212 5.50 16.10 -5.98
N GLU A 213 6.42 17.00 -5.66
CA GLU A 213 6.99 17.94 -6.64
C GLU A 213 7.70 17.23 -7.79
N LEU A 214 8.49 16.20 -7.50
CA LEU A 214 9.16 15.39 -8.51
C LEU A 214 8.18 14.57 -9.36
N SER A 215 7.07 14.12 -8.79
CA SER A 215 6.02 13.42 -9.53
C SER A 215 5.24 14.36 -10.46
N GLU A 216 4.81 15.52 -9.92
CA GLU A 216 4.04 16.55 -10.63
C GLU A 216 4.86 17.20 -11.77
N ALA A 217 6.19 17.27 -11.63
CA ALA A 217 7.08 17.76 -12.68
C ALA A 217 7.04 16.88 -13.95
N VAL A 218 6.71 15.59 -13.82
CA VAL A 218 6.56 14.65 -14.94
C VAL A 218 5.10 14.57 -15.38
N ASN A 219 4.18 14.45 -14.42
CA ASN A 219 2.74 14.37 -14.69
C ASN A 219 1.98 15.28 -13.70
N PRO A 220 1.56 16.49 -14.15
CA PRO A 220 0.87 17.44 -13.27
C PRO A 220 -0.47 16.95 -12.71
N ASP A 221 -1.07 15.93 -13.30
CA ASP A 221 -2.36 15.36 -12.88
C ASP A 221 -2.21 14.16 -11.95
N ILE A 222 -0.97 13.79 -11.58
CA ILE A 222 -0.71 12.63 -10.72
C ILE A 222 -1.24 12.87 -9.30
N LEU A 223 -1.93 11.88 -8.74
CA LEU A 223 -2.34 11.92 -7.34
C LEU A 223 -1.20 11.39 -6.45
N VAL A 224 -0.76 12.19 -5.48
CA VAL A 224 0.25 11.76 -4.50
C VAL A 224 -0.39 11.60 -3.14
N VAL A 225 -0.21 10.43 -2.51
CA VAL A 225 -0.78 10.09 -1.20
C VAL A 225 0.30 9.59 -0.25
N LEU A 226 0.01 9.58 1.04
CA LEU A 226 0.96 9.21 2.10
C LEU A 226 0.82 7.75 2.51
N HIS A 227 1.89 7.14 3.04
CA HIS A 227 1.87 5.82 3.67
C HIS A 227 2.93 5.65 4.75
N GLY A 228 2.56 5.01 5.86
CA GLY A 228 3.50 4.47 6.85
C GLY A 228 4.14 5.51 7.77
N GLY A 229 5.31 5.14 8.32
CA GLY A 229 6.04 5.97 9.28
C GLY A 229 5.25 6.21 10.58
N PRO A 230 5.40 7.39 11.19
CA PRO A 230 4.73 7.74 12.44
C PRO A 230 3.22 8.05 12.28
N LEU A 231 2.64 7.78 11.10
CA LEU A 231 1.24 8.08 10.82
C LEU A 231 0.30 6.99 11.39
N GLU A 232 0.15 6.99 12.71
CA GLU A 232 -0.59 5.94 13.44
C GLU A 232 -2.06 6.26 13.65
N ASN A 233 -2.43 7.53 13.58
CA ASN A 233 -3.77 8.01 13.87
C ASN A 233 -4.19 9.17 12.95
N PRO A 234 -5.49 9.47 12.87
CA PRO A 234 -6.01 10.52 11.99
C PRO A 234 -5.40 11.90 12.21
N GLY A 235 -5.01 12.25 13.44
CA GLY A 235 -4.43 13.56 13.75
C GLY A 235 -3.06 13.77 13.12
N GLN A 236 -2.18 12.76 13.21
CA GLN A 236 -0.86 12.78 12.56
C GLN A 236 -1.00 12.77 11.03
N VAL A 237 -1.91 11.98 10.49
CA VAL A 237 -2.22 11.93 9.05
C VAL A 237 -2.69 13.29 8.55
N ASP A 238 -3.66 13.93 9.23
CA ASP A 238 -4.18 15.26 8.88
C ASP A 238 -3.09 16.33 8.89
N MET A 239 -2.21 16.31 9.91
CA MET A 239 -1.08 17.24 10.00
C MET A 239 -0.17 17.14 8.77
N VAL A 240 0.30 15.92 8.44
CA VAL A 240 1.23 15.73 7.32
C VAL A 240 0.56 15.98 5.98
N MET A 241 -0.71 15.58 5.80
CA MET A 241 -1.49 15.87 4.60
C MET A 241 -1.62 17.37 4.34
N ARG A 242 -1.99 18.16 5.37
CA ARG A 242 -2.11 19.61 5.25
C ARG A 242 -0.79 20.30 4.96
N ALA A 243 0.28 19.86 5.64
CA ALA A 243 1.61 20.45 5.47
C ALA A 243 2.26 20.10 4.12
N SER A 244 2.03 18.88 3.61
CA SER A 244 2.60 18.43 2.34
C SER A 244 1.75 18.73 1.12
N GLY A 245 0.45 18.99 1.30
CA GLY A 245 -0.50 19.13 0.21
C GLY A 245 -0.92 17.80 -0.44
N CYS A 246 -0.54 16.66 0.12
CA CYS A 246 -0.95 15.34 -0.36
C CYS A 246 -2.38 15.04 0.11
N PRO A 247 -3.38 14.81 -0.78
CA PRO A 247 -4.77 14.75 -0.41
C PRO A 247 -5.27 13.34 -0.05
N GLY A 248 -4.39 12.45 0.41
CA GLY A 248 -4.81 11.09 0.76
C GLY A 248 -3.78 10.31 1.58
N PHE A 249 -4.26 9.19 2.11
CA PHE A 249 -3.45 8.28 2.94
C PHE A 249 -3.81 6.82 2.66
N ILE A 250 -2.79 5.99 2.54
CA ILE A 250 -2.93 4.54 2.52
C ILE A 250 -2.42 3.98 3.84
N GLY A 251 -3.32 3.41 4.65
CA GLY A 251 -2.97 2.76 5.90
C GLY A 251 -2.97 1.24 5.75
N ALA A 252 -1.94 0.56 6.25
CA ALA A 252 -1.93 -0.89 6.35
C ALA A 252 -2.03 -1.32 7.82
N SER A 253 -0.93 -1.30 8.58
CA SER A 253 -0.97 -1.61 10.01
C SER A 253 -1.90 -0.68 10.80
N THR A 254 -1.96 0.58 10.42
CA THR A 254 -2.82 1.60 11.02
C THR A 254 -4.32 1.26 10.90
N MET A 255 -4.73 0.70 9.75
CA MET A 255 -6.14 0.38 9.48
C MET A 255 -6.56 -1.00 9.97
N GLU A 256 -5.62 -1.91 10.15
CA GLU A 256 -5.91 -3.32 10.39
C GLU A 256 -5.34 -3.82 11.72
N ARG A 257 -4.03 -3.87 11.86
CA ARG A 257 -3.36 -4.48 13.02
C ARG A 257 -3.62 -3.71 14.31
N LEU A 258 -3.33 -2.41 14.33
CA LEU A 258 -3.45 -1.58 15.53
C LEU A 258 -4.86 -1.64 16.15
N PRO A 259 -5.96 -1.41 15.40
CA PRO A 259 -7.29 -1.54 15.97
C PRO A 259 -7.63 -2.98 16.40
N THR A 260 -7.13 -3.99 15.70
CA THR A 260 -7.38 -5.41 16.04
C THR A 260 -6.72 -5.80 17.35
N GLU A 261 -5.46 -5.44 17.56
CA GLU A 261 -4.74 -5.70 18.81
C GLU A 261 -5.50 -5.13 20.02
N VAL A 262 -5.85 -3.85 19.93
CA VAL A 262 -6.55 -3.13 21.02
C VAL A 262 -7.94 -3.69 21.26
N ALA A 263 -8.71 -3.95 20.21
CA ALA A 263 -10.08 -4.43 20.37
C ALA A 263 -10.15 -5.83 20.98
N ILE A 264 -9.31 -6.75 20.53
CA ILE A 264 -9.27 -8.13 21.07
C ILE A 264 -8.84 -8.13 22.52
N GLU A 265 -7.72 -7.45 22.84
CA GLU A 265 -7.21 -7.40 24.21
C GLU A 265 -8.23 -6.82 25.18
N ASN A 266 -8.82 -5.68 24.86
CA ASN A 266 -9.84 -5.04 25.72
C ASN A 266 -11.08 -5.90 25.88
N THR A 267 -11.53 -6.58 24.84
CA THR A 267 -12.69 -7.47 24.92
C THR A 267 -12.43 -8.65 25.85
N VAL A 268 -11.29 -9.33 25.69
CA VAL A 268 -10.93 -10.47 26.55
C VAL A 268 -10.75 -10.03 27.99
N ARG A 269 -10.09 -8.88 28.24
CA ARG A 269 -9.92 -8.32 29.57
C ARG A 269 -11.26 -8.05 30.24
N GLY A 270 -12.23 -7.42 29.51
CA GLY A 270 -13.56 -7.18 30.03
C GLY A 270 -14.30 -8.45 30.45
N PHE A 271 -14.14 -9.57 29.71
CA PHE A 271 -14.67 -10.86 30.17
C PHE A 271 -13.96 -11.41 31.42
N LYS A 272 -12.66 -11.21 31.54
CA LYS A 272 -11.89 -11.66 32.71
C LYS A 272 -12.19 -10.88 33.98
N ASP A 273 -12.66 -9.64 33.85
CA ASP A 273 -13.04 -8.78 34.99
C ASP A 273 -14.41 -9.12 35.58
N ILE A 274 -15.13 -10.10 35.02
CA ILE A 274 -16.40 -10.60 35.60
C ILE A 274 -16.09 -11.31 36.95
N VAL A 275 -16.71 -10.82 38.01
CA VAL A 275 -16.64 -11.41 39.35
C VAL A 275 -17.77 -12.43 39.49
N LEU A 276 -17.42 -13.67 39.97
CA LEU A 276 -18.35 -14.77 40.23
C LEU A 276 -18.87 -14.76 41.67
#